data_d5f34a2005b64bace2d1121098fe8482
#
_entry.id   d5f34a2005b64bace2d1121098fe8482
#
_cell.length_a   1.000
_cell.length_b   1.000
_cell.length_c   1.000
_cell.angle_alpha   90.00
_cell.angle_beta   90.00
_cell.angle_gamma   90.00
#
_symmetry.space_group_name_H-M   'P 1'
#
loop_
_entity.id
_entity.type
_entity.pdbx_description
1 polymer ?
#
loop_
_entity_poly.entity_id
_entity_poly.type
_entity_poly.pdbx_seq_one_letter_code
_entity_poly.pdbx_strand_id
1 'polypeptide(L)'
;SFSSYLNLVRLGVPEDDISTILMADHGLMLYGNAVIVNTEFAKANPDMVKKFLIAVGAGWKDAIANPEAAAIALVKRNPAADAALEQRRLQLAIDANVLTDYVKANGMGGIDTARFASAIKQLSETYDYKTTPDAALYFTDAYLPSGGISLN
;
A
#
# COMPACT_ATOMS: atom_id res chain seq x y z
N SER A 1 -11.08 -3.66 -6.34
CA SER A 1 -9.81 -2.90 -6.44
C SER A 1 -9.87 -1.92 -7.60
N PHE A 2 -9.05 -0.88 -7.56
CA PHE A 2 -8.97 0.14 -8.65
C PHE A 2 -8.66 -0.48 -10.01
N SER A 3 -7.92 -1.58 -10.05
CA SER A 3 -7.63 -2.31 -11.30
C SER A 3 -8.88 -2.87 -11.96
N SER A 4 -9.78 -3.48 -11.19
CA SER A 4 -11.04 -4.03 -11.73
C SER A 4 -11.96 -2.92 -12.24
N TYR A 5 -12.12 -1.86 -11.45
CA TYR A 5 -12.91 -0.69 -11.82
C TYR A 5 -12.42 -0.07 -13.14
N LEU A 6 -11.14 0.28 -13.20
CA LEU A 6 -10.56 0.90 -14.40
C LEU A 6 -10.53 -0.03 -15.62
N ASN A 7 -10.45 -1.33 -15.41
CA ASN A 7 -10.57 -2.29 -16.52
C ASN A 7 -11.99 -2.33 -17.09
N LEU A 8 -13.03 -2.24 -16.28
CA LEU A 8 -14.40 -2.13 -16.74
C LEU A 8 -14.61 -0.86 -17.57
N VAL A 9 -14.13 0.28 -17.08
CA VAL A 9 -14.18 1.56 -17.83
C VAL A 9 -13.45 1.44 -19.17
N ARG A 10 -12.26 0.84 -19.18
CA ARG A 10 -11.50 0.61 -20.42
C ARG A 10 -12.21 -0.31 -21.41
N LEU A 11 -13.02 -1.25 -20.93
CA LEU A 11 -13.84 -2.13 -21.74
C LEU A 11 -15.13 -1.46 -22.24
N GLY A 12 -15.33 -0.17 -21.94
CA GLY A 12 -16.45 0.63 -22.44
C GLY A 12 -17.68 0.62 -21.52
N VAL A 13 -17.57 0.11 -20.28
CA VAL A 13 -18.65 0.25 -19.30
C VAL A 13 -18.67 1.70 -18.81
N PRO A 14 -19.80 2.43 -18.95
CA PRO A 14 -19.92 3.79 -18.44
C PRO A 14 -19.66 3.84 -16.93
N GLU A 15 -18.98 4.88 -16.46
CA GLU A 15 -18.65 5.02 -15.05
C GLU A 15 -19.90 5.10 -14.16
N ASP A 16 -20.94 5.73 -14.65
CA ASP A 16 -22.23 5.88 -13.96
C ASP A 16 -22.99 4.54 -13.80
N ASP A 17 -22.64 3.55 -14.60
CA ASP A 17 -23.20 2.18 -14.51
C ASP A 17 -22.42 1.30 -13.52
N ILE A 18 -21.34 1.80 -12.92
CA ILE A 18 -20.48 1.04 -12.01
C ILE A 18 -20.71 1.50 -10.57
N SER A 19 -21.35 0.67 -9.78
CA SER A 19 -21.42 0.85 -8.33
C SER A 19 -20.23 0.19 -7.64
N THR A 20 -19.49 0.96 -6.84
CA THR A 20 -18.37 0.45 -6.05
C THR A 20 -18.72 0.40 -4.57
N ILE A 21 -18.39 -0.71 -3.91
CA ILE A 21 -18.53 -0.89 -2.46
C ILE A 21 -17.13 -1.12 -1.90
N LEU A 22 -16.65 -0.20 -1.07
CA LEU A 22 -15.37 -0.35 -0.39
C LEU A 22 -15.59 -1.14 0.89
N MET A 23 -14.97 -2.30 1.00
CA MET A 23 -15.11 -3.16 2.18
C MET A 23 -14.63 -2.47 3.46
N ALA A 24 -13.67 -1.52 3.36
CA ALA A 24 -13.21 -0.72 4.48
C ALA A 24 -14.34 0.13 5.11
N ASP A 25 -15.27 0.65 4.31
CA ASP A 25 -16.42 1.43 4.78
C ASP A 25 -17.44 0.55 5.52
N HIS A 26 -17.32 -0.77 5.38
CA HIS A 26 -18.17 -1.78 6.01
C HIS A 26 -17.43 -2.59 7.08
N GLY A 27 -16.36 -2.05 7.65
CA GLY A 27 -15.66 -2.63 8.81
C GLY A 27 -14.53 -3.61 8.49
N LEU A 28 -14.20 -3.84 7.20
CA LEU A 28 -13.04 -4.66 6.83
C LEU A 28 -11.77 -3.81 6.86
N MET A 29 -11.11 -3.74 8.00
CA MET A 29 -9.98 -2.84 8.27
C MET A 29 -8.62 -3.47 7.98
N LEU A 30 -8.49 -4.21 6.88
CA LEU A 30 -7.23 -4.86 6.52
C LEU A 30 -6.21 -3.85 5.98
N TYR A 31 -4.93 -4.18 6.17
CA TYR A 31 -3.84 -3.51 5.47
C TYR A 31 -3.66 -4.11 4.07
N GLY A 32 -3.16 -3.27 3.14
CA GLY A 32 -2.88 -3.67 1.76
C GLY A 32 -1.46 -4.21 1.57
N ASN A 33 -0.77 -3.68 0.57
CA ASN A 33 0.58 -4.10 0.22
C ASN A 33 1.59 -3.78 1.32
N ALA A 34 2.56 -4.68 1.51
CA ALA A 34 3.62 -4.52 2.49
C ALA A 34 4.99 -4.84 1.87
N VAL A 35 6.04 -4.26 2.41
CA VAL A 35 7.41 -4.68 2.13
C VAL A 35 7.72 -5.89 3.01
N ILE A 36 8.05 -7.01 2.38
CA ILE A 36 8.43 -8.24 3.07
C ILE A 36 9.93 -8.45 2.90
N VAL A 37 10.61 -8.80 3.98
CA VAL A 37 12.03 -9.09 3.97
C VAL A 37 12.31 -10.42 4.69
N ASN A 38 13.26 -11.19 4.20
CA ASN A 38 13.75 -12.37 4.91
C ASN A 38 14.38 -11.95 6.23
N THR A 39 14.01 -12.60 7.34
CA THR A 39 14.42 -12.21 8.70
C THR A 39 15.92 -12.33 8.92
N GLU A 40 16.56 -13.36 8.40
CA GLU A 40 18.01 -13.55 8.54
C GLU A 40 18.78 -12.52 7.71
N PHE A 41 18.28 -12.21 6.50
CA PHE A 41 18.84 -11.12 5.71
C PHE A 41 18.73 -9.77 6.42
N ALA A 42 17.58 -9.46 7.01
CA ALA A 42 17.35 -8.20 7.71
C ALA A 42 18.26 -8.07 8.94
N LYS A 43 18.46 -9.15 9.70
CA LYS A 43 19.40 -9.18 10.84
C LYS A 43 20.85 -8.97 10.40
N ALA A 44 21.25 -9.61 9.31
CA ALA A 44 22.62 -9.51 8.80
C ALA A 44 22.90 -8.16 8.09
N ASN A 45 21.87 -7.51 7.54
CA ASN A 45 22.02 -6.32 6.70
C ASN A 45 21.04 -5.19 7.10
N PRO A 46 20.97 -4.76 8.37
CA PRO A 46 19.97 -3.81 8.84
C PRO A 46 20.02 -2.47 8.10
N ASP A 47 21.22 -1.98 7.82
CA ASP A 47 21.40 -0.69 7.12
C ASP A 47 20.97 -0.75 5.66
N MET A 48 21.09 -1.91 5.02
CA MET A 48 20.58 -2.09 3.65
C MET A 48 19.07 -2.03 3.63
N VAL A 49 18.41 -2.67 4.60
CA VAL A 49 16.93 -2.62 4.72
C VAL A 49 16.46 -1.18 4.97
N LYS A 50 17.11 -0.43 5.88
CA LYS A 50 16.81 0.98 6.13
C LYS A 50 16.95 1.83 4.87
N LYS A 51 18.08 1.70 4.16
CA LYS A 51 18.33 2.43 2.91
C LYS A 51 17.33 2.09 1.83
N PHE A 52 16.93 0.82 1.72
CA PHE A 52 15.89 0.39 0.78
C PHE A 52 14.55 1.07 1.09
N LEU A 53 14.12 1.08 2.35
CA LEU A 53 12.86 1.72 2.75
C LEU A 53 12.88 3.23 2.49
N ILE A 54 14.01 3.91 2.74
CA ILE A 54 14.18 5.33 2.41
C ILE A 54 14.07 5.56 0.90
N ALA A 55 14.69 4.70 0.09
CA ALA A 55 14.60 4.80 -1.37
C ALA A 55 13.18 4.56 -1.89
N VAL A 56 12.45 3.60 -1.31
CA VAL A 56 11.02 3.39 -1.61
C VAL A 56 10.21 4.64 -1.27
N GLY A 57 10.46 5.25 -0.12
CA GLY A 57 9.81 6.50 0.29
C GLY A 57 10.11 7.66 -0.67
N ALA A 58 11.35 7.82 -1.11
CA ALA A 58 11.72 8.81 -2.12
C ALA A 58 10.97 8.58 -3.44
N GLY A 59 10.89 7.33 -3.90
CA GLY A 59 10.10 6.98 -5.08
C GLY A 59 8.61 7.30 -4.95
N TRP A 60 8.03 7.12 -3.76
CA TRP A 60 6.65 7.54 -3.50
C TRP A 60 6.48 9.05 -3.53
N LYS A 61 7.43 9.82 -2.95
CA LYS A 61 7.41 11.30 -3.04
C LYS A 61 7.41 11.77 -4.48
N ASP A 62 8.31 11.23 -5.30
CA ASP A 62 8.40 11.57 -6.71
C ASP A 62 7.11 11.22 -7.46
N ALA A 63 6.54 10.04 -7.19
CA ALA A 63 5.30 9.58 -7.81
C ALA A 63 4.07 10.42 -7.41
N ILE A 64 4.01 10.88 -6.16
CA ILE A 64 2.97 11.77 -5.66
C ILE A 64 3.12 13.18 -6.27
N ALA A 65 4.34 13.68 -6.36
CA ALA A 65 4.61 15.00 -6.94
C ALA A 65 4.33 15.05 -8.46
N ASN A 66 4.54 13.94 -9.17
CA ASN A 66 4.31 13.86 -10.61
C ASN A 66 3.83 12.46 -11.04
N PRO A 67 2.52 12.16 -10.88
CA PRO A 67 1.96 10.86 -11.24
C PRO A 67 2.09 10.52 -12.74
N GLU A 68 2.09 11.52 -13.61
CA GLU A 68 2.30 11.33 -15.05
C GLU A 68 3.70 10.79 -15.35
N ALA A 69 4.74 11.41 -14.78
CA ALA A 69 6.11 10.95 -14.97
C ALA A 69 6.31 9.53 -14.40
N ALA A 70 5.67 9.20 -13.28
CA ALA A 70 5.69 7.87 -12.69
C ALA A 70 5.03 6.83 -13.64
N ALA A 71 3.89 7.15 -14.24
CA ALA A 71 3.22 6.29 -15.22
C ALA A 71 4.07 6.08 -16.47
N ILE A 72 4.71 7.13 -17.01
CA ILE A 72 5.64 7.03 -18.12
C ILE A 72 6.84 6.13 -17.78
N ALA A 73 7.38 6.25 -16.57
CA ALA A 73 8.48 5.39 -16.09
C ALA A 73 8.05 3.91 -15.99
N LEU A 74 6.80 3.65 -15.60
CA LEU A 74 6.23 2.31 -15.60
C LEU A 74 6.15 1.73 -17.01
N VAL A 75 5.61 2.49 -17.97
CA VAL A 75 5.46 2.04 -19.36
C VAL A 75 6.82 1.73 -20.01
N LYS A 76 7.87 2.48 -19.68
CA LYS A 76 9.23 2.15 -20.14
C LYS A 76 9.70 0.76 -19.71
N ARG A 77 9.22 0.26 -18.57
CA ARG A 77 9.55 -1.07 -18.03
C ARG A 77 8.54 -2.14 -18.45
N ASN A 78 7.32 -1.73 -18.70
CA ASN A 78 6.22 -2.59 -19.15
C ASN A 78 5.52 -1.97 -20.36
N PRO A 79 6.01 -2.19 -21.58
CA PRO A 79 5.44 -1.59 -22.80
C PRO A 79 3.99 -2.01 -23.11
N ALA A 80 3.46 -3.03 -22.43
CA ALA A 80 2.07 -3.44 -22.57
C ALA A 80 1.11 -2.57 -21.73
N ALA A 81 1.63 -1.70 -20.85
CA ALA A 81 0.84 -0.80 -20.04
C ALA A 81 0.46 0.46 -20.82
N ASP A 82 -0.71 1.02 -20.52
CA ASP A 82 -1.19 2.31 -21.00
C ASP A 82 -0.89 3.41 -19.98
N ALA A 83 -0.16 4.46 -20.39
CA ALA A 83 0.31 5.50 -19.48
C ALA A 83 -0.84 6.28 -18.82
N ALA A 84 -1.89 6.60 -19.57
CA ALA A 84 -3.03 7.37 -19.05
C ALA A 84 -3.82 6.53 -18.04
N LEU A 85 -4.02 5.25 -18.33
CA LEU A 85 -4.68 4.31 -17.42
C LEU A 85 -3.86 4.11 -16.14
N GLU A 86 -2.55 3.94 -16.25
CA GLU A 86 -1.67 3.74 -15.09
C GLU A 86 -1.54 5.01 -14.24
N GLN A 87 -1.52 6.20 -14.85
CA GLN A 87 -1.58 7.46 -14.12
C GLN A 87 -2.87 7.57 -13.31
N ARG A 88 -4.01 7.26 -13.92
CA ARG A 88 -5.31 7.28 -13.24
C ARG A 88 -5.36 6.26 -12.09
N ARG A 89 -4.82 5.06 -12.31
CA ARG A 89 -4.71 4.01 -11.28
C ARG A 89 -3.84 4.45 -10.11
N LEU A 90 -2.70 5.08 -10.41
CA LEU A 90 -1.79 5.61 -9.41
C LEU A 90 -2.46 6.72 -8.59
N GLN A 91 -3.16 7.65 -9.24
CA GLN A 91 -3.87 8.73 -8.55
C GLN A 91 -4.92 8.19 -7.58
N LEU A 92 -5.76 7.24 -8.01
CA LEU A 92 -6.73 6.59 -7.13
C LEU A 92 -6.07 5.89 -5.94
N ALA A 93 -4.91 5.25 -6.15
CA ALA A 93 -4.17 4.61 -5.08
C ALA A 93 -3.56 5.63 -4.10
N ILE A 94 -3.02 6.74 -4.62
CA ILE A 94 -2.49 7.84 -3.79
C ILE A 94 -3.59 8.39 -2.89
N ASP A 95 -4.74 8.73 -3.46
CA ASP A 95 -5.82 9.40 -2.75
C ASP A 95 -6.49 8.50 -1.70
N ALA A 96 -6.71 7.23 -2.05
CA ALA A 96 -7.46 6.33 -1.18
C ALA A 96 -6.59 5.51 -0.21
N ASN A 97 -5.34 5.20 -0.55
CA ASN A 97 -4.54 4.23 0.22
C ASN A 97 -3.19 4.76 0.71
N VAL A 98 -2.60 5.75 0.03
CA VAL A 98 -1.24 6.21 0.36
C VAL A 98 -1.27 7.46 1.21
N LEU A 99 -1.92 8.53 0.76
CA LEU A 99 -2.02 9.80 1.50
C LEU A 99 -3.22 9.83 2.46
N THR A 100 -3.36 8.79 3.25
CA THR A 100 -4.39 8.73 4.30
C THR A 100 -4.08 9.71 5.44
N ASP A 101 -5.07 10.05 6.26
CA ASP A 101 -4.87 10.92 7.42
C ASP A 101 -3.88 10.32 8.42
N TYR A 102 -3.88 8.98 8.56
CA TYR A 102 -2.87 8.29 9.36
C TYR A 102 -1.45 8.54 8.83
N VAL A 103 -1.23 8.40 7.53
CA VAL A 103 0.09 8.60 6.89
C VAL A 103 0.51 10.06 6.96
N LYS A 104 -0.40 11.01 6.80
CA LYS A 104 -0.09 12.45 6.95
C LYS A 104 0.36 12.80 8.37
N ALA A 105 -0.22 12.14 9.38
CA ALA A 105 0.09 12.38 10.79
C ALA A 105 1.34 11.62 11.27
N ASN A 106 1.58 10.39 10.77
CA ASN A 106 2.54 9.44 11.32
C ASN A 106 3.64 9.01 10.35
N GLY A 107 3.63 9.52 9.11
CA GLY A 107 4.50 9.02 8.05
C GLY A 107 4.07 7.65 7.50
N MET A 108 4.63 7.30 6.34
CA MET A 108 4.38 6.02 5.69
C MET A 108 5.24 4.92 6.30
N GLY A 109 4.71 3.70 6.31
CA GLY A 109 5.41 2.45 6.66
C GLY A 109 5.07 1.91 8.04
N GLY A 110 4.53 2.74 8.95
CA GLY A 110 4.02 2.28 10.25
C GLY A 110 2.62 1.66 10.15
N ILE A 111 2.16 1.12 11.28
CA ILE A 111 0.82 0.60 11.44
C ILE A 111 0.12 1.24 12.64
N ASP A 112 -1.20 1.38 12.57
CA ASP A 112 -2.06 1.55 13.73
C ASP A 112 -2.21 0.19 14.42
N THR A 113 -1.76 0.09 15.66
CA THR A 113 -1.72 -1.17 16.40
C THR A 113 -3.11 -1.74 16.69
N ALA A 114 -4.10 -0.88 16.95
CA ALA A 114 -5.48 -1.31 17.21
C ALA A 114 -6.12 -1.86 15.92
N ARG A 115 -5.92 -1.17 14.80
CA ARG A 115 -6.36 -1.63 13.47
C ARG A 115 -5.69 -2.95 13.10
N PHE A 116 -4.39 -3.10 13.36
CA PHE A 116 -3.67 -4.34 13.03
C PHE A 116 -4.16 -5.52 13.87
N ALA A 117 -4.39 -5.32 15.17
CA ALA A 117 -4.98 -6.33 16.03
C ALA A 117 -6.39 -6.75 15.57
N SER A 118 -7.21 -5.77 15.18
CA SER A 118 -8.55 -6.03 14.61
C SER A 118 -8.47 -6.83 13.30
N ALA A 119 -7.52 -6.49 12.42
CA ALA A 119 -7.29 -7.23 11.17
C ALA A 119 -6.90 -8.68 11.42
N ILE A 120 -5.98 -8.95 12.37
CA ILE A 120 -5.59 -10.31 12.76
C ILE A 120 -6.79 -11.08 13.30
N LYS A 121 -7.61 -10.45 14.15
CA LYS A 121 -8.82 -11.07 14.68
C LYS A 121 -9.79 -11.45 13.55
N GLN A 122 -10.11 -10.51 12.67
CA GLN A 122 -11.01 -10.75 11.52
C GLN A 122 -10.50 -11.90 10.64
N LEU A 123 -9.21 -11.94 10.35
CA LEU A 123 -8.61 -13.02 9.55
C LEU A 123 -8.65 -14.35 10.29
N SER A 124 -8.35 -14.38 11.59
CA SER A 124 -8.38 -15.60 12.40
C SER A 124 -9.77 -16.23 12.47
N GLU A 125 -10.81 -15.38 12.60
CA GLU A 125 -12.20 -15.81 12.62
C GLU A 125 -12.68 -16.27 11.24
N THR A 126 -12.27 -15.59 10.17
CA THR A 126 -12.68 -15.91 8.81
C THR A 126 -12.06 -17.21 8.29
N TYR A 127 -10.81 -17.46 8.64
CA TYR A 127 -10.06 -18.65 8.18
C TYR A 127 -9.95 -19.76 9.21
N ASP A 128 -10.65 -19.62 10.34
CA ASP A 128 -10.68 -20.60 11.43
C ASP A 128 -9.25 -21.04 11.86
N TYR A 129 -8.41 -20.05 12.18
CA TYR A 129 -7.03 -20.34 12.59
C TYR A 129 -7.03 -21.10 13.91
N LYS A 130 -6.23 -22.15 13.99
CA LYS A 130 -6.06 -22.95 15.23
C LYS A 130 -5.50 -22.14 16.40
N THR A 131 -4.74 -21.10 16.09
CA THR A 131 -4.16 -20.16 17.07
C THR A 131 -4.22 -18.76 16.52
N THR A 132 -4.54 -17.76 17.35
CA THR A 132 -4.46 -16.36 16.95
C THR A 132 -2.99 -15.96 16.80
N PRO A 133 -2.57 -15.45 15.65
CA PRO A 133 -1.20 -14.99 15.43
C PRO A 133 -0.84 -13.81 16.36
N ASP A 134 0.37 -13.81 16.90
CA ASP A 134 0.90 -12.68 17.65
C ASP A 134 1.32 -11.58 16.68
N ALA A 135 0.71 -10.39 16.78
CA ALA A 135 0.98 -9.24 15.95
C ALA A 135 2.47 -8.86 15.89
N ALA A 136 3.19 -8.98 17.02
CA ALA A 136 4.62 -8.65 17.13
C ALA A 136 5.54 -9.54 16.26
N LEU A 137 5.06 -10.72 15.84
CA LEU A 137 5.83 -11.62 14.98
C LEU A 137 5.71 -11.28 13.50
N TYR A 138 4.74 -10.46 13.10
CA TYR A 138 4.42 -10.20 11.69
C TYR A 138 4.72 -8.78 11.23
N PHE A 139 4.98 -7.86 12.15
CA PHE A 139 5.33 -6.49 11.82
C PHE A 139 6.47 -5.98 12.68
N THR A 140 7.36 -5.20 12.07
CA THR A 140 8.40 -4.42 12.77
C THR A 140 8.63 -3.09 12.06
N ASP A 141 8.75 -2.04 12.83
CA ASP A 141 9.14 -0.68 12.39
C ASP A 141 10.62 -0.37 12.68
N ALA A 142 11.37 -1.34 13.20
CA ALA A 142 12.77 -1.16 13.63
C ALA A 142 13.72 -0.66 12.52
N TYR A 143 13.31 -0.78 11.27
CA TYR A 143 14.08 -0.31 10.10
C TYR A 143 13.54 0.99 9.50
N LEU A 144 12.45 1.53 10.03
CA LEU A 144 11.90 2.82 9.60
C LEU A 144 12.66 4.00 10.27
N PRO A 145 12.70 5.17 9.64
CA PRO A 145 13.05 6.40 10.32
C PRO A 145 12.11 6.68 11.50
N SER A 146 12.61 7.39 12.51
CA SER A 146 11.73 7.86 13.59
C SER A 146 10.60 8.73 13.01
N GLY A 147 9.36 8.40 13.35
CA GLY A 147 8.17 9.08 12.79
C GLY A 147 7.77 8.62 11.39
N GLY A 148 8.25 7.45 10.94
CA GLY A 148 7.92 6.91 9.63
C GLY A 148 8.62 7.65 8.47
N ILE A 149 8.23 7.31 7.24
CA ILE A 149 8.74 7.97 6.03
C ILE A 149 7.81 9.15 5.71
N SER A 150 8.29 10.38 5.85
CA SER A 150 7.53 11.57 5.45
C SER A 150 7.30 11.57 3.94
N LEU A 151 6.08 11.82 3.50
CA LEU A 151 5.70 11.98 2.10
C LEU A 151 5.45 13.44 1.70
N ASN A 152 5.71 14.37 2.63
CA ASN A 152 5.64 15.81 2.41
C ASN A 152 6.97 16.34 1.90
#